data_e40bc3c223b3ed9117e3429d98564830
#
_entry.id   e40bc3c223b3ed9117e3429d98564830
#
_cell.length_a   1.000
_cell.length_b   1.000
_cell.length_c   1.000
_cell.angle_alpha   90.00
_cell.angle_beta   90.00
_cell.angle_gamma   90.00
#
_symmetry.space_group_name_H-M   'P 1'
#
loop_
_entity.id
_entity.type
_entity.pdbx_description
1 polymer ?
#
loop_
_entity_poly.entity_id
_entity_poly.type
_entity_poly.pdbx_seq_one_letter_code
_entity_poly.pdbx_strand_id
1 'polypeptide(L)'
;MPAKNPGRGQRGFSVSVLVCLLIPILLVCIGLAVDGAAKAAADRRAEAVAAQAARAGLDAAAPALVSGMTSEAGAGQIAVRAAEQVIASHPDMEGMAVVGGEVTLQVTTSTTVRTTFRSLAGIDELPGRGSAIVELRMR
;
A
#
# COMPACT_ATOMS: atom_id res chain seq x y z
N MET A 1 -31.13 -26.01 -62.10
CA MET A 1 -30.52 -24.88 -61.36
C MET A 1 -30.12 -25.38 -60.00
N PRO A 2 -28.82 -25.49 -59.65
CA PRO A 2 -28.43 -25.94 -58.34
C PRO A 2 -28.50 -24.78 -57.34
N ALA A 3 -29.21 -24.97 -56.28
CA ALA A 3 -29.31 -24.01 -55.15
C ALA A 3 -27.95 -23.83 -54.47
N LYS A 4 -27.44 -22.63 -54.52
CA LYS A 4 -26.22 -22.18 -53.86
C LYS A 4 -26.44 -22.10 -52.33
N ASN A 5 -25.81 -23.00 -51.61
CA ASN A 5 -25.90 -23.09 -50.15
C ASN A 5 -24.91 -22.07 -49.52
N PRO A 6 -25.35 -20.91 -48.97
CA PRO A 6 -24.46 -19.87 -48.47
C PRO A 6 -24.27 -19.96 -46.94
N GLY A 7 -24.08 -21.12 -46.36
CA GLY A 7 -24.18 -21.26 -44.91
C GLY A 7 -22.98 -21.73 -44.15
N ARG A 8 -21.87 -22.16 -44.77
CA ARG A 8 -20.76 -22.83 -44.05
C ARG A 8 -19.52 -21.97 -43.77
N GLY A 9 -19.36 -20.80 -44.43
CA GLY A 9 -18.17 -19.97 -44.27
C GLY A 9 -18.26 -18.91 -43.15
N GLN A 10 -19.45 -18.53 -42.72
CA GLN A 10 -19.63 -17.41 -41.77
C GLN A 10 -19.49 -17.77 -40.32
N ARG A 11 -19.69 -19.03 -39.92
CA ARG A 11 -19.59 -19.49 -38.54
C ARG A 11 -18.15 -19.53 -38.02
N GLY A 12 -17.19 -19.89 -38.86
CA GLY A 12 -15.77 -19.91 -38.48
C GLY A 12 -15.15 -18.53 -38.35
N PHE A 13 -15.56 -17.58 -39.20
CA PHE A 13 -15.06 -16.20 -39.15
C PHE A 13 -15.50 -15.46 -37.86
N SER A 14 -16.74 -15.65 -37.42
CA SER A 14 -17.26 -15.04 -36.19
C SER A 14 -16.50 -15.49 -34.93
N VAL A 15 -16.15 -16.78 -34.84
CA VAL A 15 -15.39 -17.34 -33.71
C VAL A 15 -13.95 -16.81 -33.69
N SER A 16 -13.29 -16.74 -34.86
CA SER A 16 -11.92 -16.22 -34.94
C SER A 16 -11.82 -14.75 -34.53
N VAL A 17 -12.80 -13.92 -34.98
CA VAL A 17 -12.84 -12.51 -34.53
C VAL A 17 -13.09 -12.40 -33.05
N LEU A 18 -13.96 -13.21 -32.46
CA LEU A 18 -14.22 -13.23 -31.04
C LEU A 18 -12.94 -13.57 -30.25
N VAL A 19 -12.20 -14.60 -30.64
CA VAL A 19 -10.96 -15.02 -30.01
C VAL A 19 -9.88 -13.94 -30.13
N CYS A 20 -9.73 -13.31 -31.30
CA CYS A 20 -8.77 -12.22 -31.50
C CYS A 20 -9.05 -11.00 -30.62
N LEU A 21 -10.31 -10.73 -30.28
CA LEU A 21 -10.68 -9.66 -29.37
C LEU A 21 -10.55 -10.08 -27.89
N LEU A 22 -10.87 -11.32 -27.59
CA LEU A 22 -10.87 -11.81 -26.21
C LEU A 22 -9.46 -11.92 -25.62
N ILE A 23 -8.48 -12.38 -26.41
CA ILE A 23 -7.09 -12.54 -25.95
C ILE A 23 -6.49 -11.23 -25.43
N PRO A 24 -6.50 -10.11 -26.15
CA PRO A 24 -5.93 -8.86 -25.63
C PRO A 24 -6.68 -8.32 -24.42
N ILE A 25 -8.01 -8.50 -24.35
CA ILE A 25 -8.78 -8.10 -23.16
C ILE A 25 -8.32 -8.91 -21.93
N LEU A 26 -8.17 -10.23 -22.06
CA LEU A 26 -7.69 -11.07 -20.97
C LEU A 26 -6.27 -10.69 -20.53
N LEU A 27 -5.37 -10.38 -21.46
CA LEU A 27 -4.02 -9.93 -21.15
C LEU A 27 -4.02 -8.62 -20.35
N VAL A 28 -4.88 -7.67 -20.73
CA VAL A 28 -5.03 -6.41 -19.97
C VAL A 28 -5.59 -6.68 -18.58
N CYS A 29 -6.59 -7.55 -18.44
CA CYS A 29 -7.15 -7.91 -17.12
C CYS A 29 -6.11 -8.57 -16.22
N ILE A 30 -5.30 -9.49 -16.74
CA ILE A 30 -4.21 -10.12 -16.00
C ILE A 30 -3.17 -9.09 -15.57
N GLY A 31 -2.79 -8.18 -16.48
CA GLY A 31 -1.84 -7.11 -16.20
C GLY A 31 -2.30 -6.19 -15.08
N LEU A 32 -3.55 -5.76 -15.10
CA LEU A 32 -4.15 -4.94 -14.04
C LEU A 32 -4.23 -5.69 -12.70
N ALA A 33 -4.50 -6.99 -12.74
CA ALA A 33 -4.52 -7.81 -11.52
C ALA A 33 -3.14 -7.92 -10.88
N VAL A 34 -2.07 -8.09 -11.67
CA VAL A 34 -0.69 -8.13 -11.20
C VAL A 34 -0.28 -6.79 -10.56
N ASP A 35 -0.52 -5.67 -11.24
CA ASP A 35 -0.21 -4.34 -10.69
C ASP A 35 -1.05 -4.02 -9.45
N GLY A 36 -2.31 -4.47 -9.41
CA GLY A 36 -3.17 -4.34 -8.24
C GLY A 36 -2.67 -5.14 -7.03
N ALA A 37 -2.19 -6.36 -7.26
CA ALA A 37 -1.60 -7.20 -6.22
C ALA A 37 -0.30 -6.58 -5.68
N ALA A 38 0.56 -6.05 -6.55
CA ALA A 38 1.79 -5.35 -6.17
C ALA A 38 1.49 -4.12 -5.30
N LYS A 39 0.49 -3.32 -5.69
CA LYS A 39 0.04 -2.18 -4.88
C LYS A 39 -0.47 -2.62 -3.51
N ALA A 40 -1.34 -3.62 -3.46
CA ALA A 40 -1.89 -4.13 -2.20
C ALA A 40 -0.79 -4.68 -1.26
N ALA A 41 0.25 -5.32 -1.82
CA ALA A 41 1.40 -5.76 -1.04
C ALA A 41 2.20 -4.57 -0.48
N ALA A 42 2.38 -3.51 -1.26
CA ALA A 42 3.04 -2.28 -0.82
C ALA A 42 2.26 -1.57 0.30
N ASP A 43 0.94 -1.45 0.17
CA ASP A 43 0.08 -0.87 1.21
C ASP A 43 0.20 -1.66 2.53
N ARG A 44 0.09 -3.00 2.49
CA ARG A 44 0.25 -3.85 3.68
C ARG A 44 1.63 -3.72 4.33
N ARG A 45 2.68 -3.60 3.51
CA ARG A 45 4.03 -3.41 4.02
C ARG A 45 4.18 -2.05 4.69
N ALA A 46 3.66 -0.98 4.09
CA ALA A 46 3.66 0.35 4.68
C ALA A 46 2.85 0.36 6.00
N GLU A 47 1.66 -0.25 6.05
CA GLU A 47 0.87 -0.39 7.27
C GLU A 47 1.62 -1.16 8.36
N ALA A 48 2.30 -2.26 8.01
CA ALA A 48 3.08 -3.04 8.97
C ALA A 48 4.23 -2.23 9.58
N VAL A 49 4.95 -1.44 8.78
CA VAL A 49 6.03 -0.56 9.26
C VAL A 49 5.45 0.57 10.11
N ALA A 50 4.34 1.19 9.72
CA ALA A 50 3.66 2.21 10.52
C ALA A 50 3.23 1.66 11.89
N ALA A 51 2.65 0.47 11.93
CA ALA A 51 2.25 -0.19 13.16
C ALA A 51 3.45 -0.57 14.04
N GLN A 52 4.55 -1.03 13.46
CA GLN A 52 5.79 -1.32 14.16
C GLN A 52 6.39 -0.05 14.77
N ALA A 53 6.47 1.03 14.01
CA ALA A 53 6.98 2.32 14.46
C ALA A 53 6.11 2.90 15.58
N ALA A 54 4.79 2.82 15.45
CA ALA A 54 3.87 3.29 16.50
C ALA A 54 4.02 2.51 17.81
N ARG A 55 4.20 1.17 17.75
CA ARG A 55 4.47 0.34 18.92
C ARG A 55 5.82 0.67 19.56
N ALA A 56 6.86 0.81 18.76
CA ALA A 56 8.19 1.19 19.26
C ALA A 56 8.16 2.56 19.97
N GLY A 57 7.38 3.50 19.41
CA GLY A 57 7.15 4.80 20.05
C GLY A 57 6.47 4.67 21.42
N LEU A 58 5.41 3.85 21.50
CA LEU A 58 4.69 3.60 22.74
C LEU A 58 5.60 2.93 23.79
N ASP A 59 6.33 1.89 23.39
CA ASP A 59 7.22 1.14 24.28
C ASP A 59 8.36 2.03 24.83
N ALA A 60 8.89 2.92 24.00
CA ALA A 60 9.93 3.86 24.42
C ALA A 60 9.41 4.95 25.37
N ALA A 61 8.16 5.39 25.19
CA ALA A 61 7.56 6.41 26.06
C ALA A 61 7.01 5.84 27.38
N ALA A 62 6.65 4.56 27.42
CA ALA A 62 6.01 3.93 28.56
C ALA A 62 6.77 4.12 29.90
N PRO A 63 8.11 3.92 30.00
CA PRO A 63 8.83 4.15 31.27
C PRO A 63 8.76 5.59 31.77
N ALA A 64 8.79 6.56 30.85
CA ALA A 64 8.71 7.97 31.18
C ALA A 64 7.32 8.37 31.70
N LEU A 65 6.28 7.77 31.16
CA LEU A 65 4.89 7.95 31.59
C LEU A 65 4.64 7.30 32.99
N VAL A 66 5.17 6.07 33.19
CA VAL A 66 5.01 5.36 34.47
C VAL A 66 5.72 6.06 35.62
N SER A 67 6.94 6.53 35.39
CA SER A 67 7.75 7.15 36.42
C SER A 67 7.31 8.56 36.82
N GLY A 68 6.44 9.19 36.02
CA GLY A 68 6.05 10.58 36.18
C GLY A 68 7.21 11.58 36.10
N MET A 69 8.37 11.11 35.60
CA MET A 69 9.60 11.94 35.53
C MET A 69 9.57 12.94 34.39
N THR A 70 8.64 12.78 33.46
CA THR A 70 8.54 13.58 32.23
C THR A 70 7.09 14.02 32.01
N SER A 71 6.91 15.24 31.49
CA SER A 71 5.58 15.69 31.05
C SER A 71 5.07 14.84 29.90
N GLU A 72 3.76 14.83 29.67
CA GLU A 72 3.14 14.15 28.52
C GLU A 72 3.78 14.59 27.18
N ALA A 73 4.11 15.87 27.05
CA ALA A 73 4.82 16.40 25.88
C ALA A 73 6.22 15.81 25.73
N GLY A 74 6.94 15.61 26.82
CA GLY A 74 8.27 14.97 26.83
C GLY A 74 8.20 13.49 26.44
N ALA A 75 7.21 12.77 26.98
CA ALA A 75 6.95 11.39 26.59
C ALA A 75 6.58 11.28 25.10
N GLY A 76 5.78 12.21 24.58
CA GLY A 76 5.46 12.31 23.16
C GLY A 76 6.68 12.47 22.26
N GLN A 77 7.66 13.31 22.68
CA GLN A 77 8.91 13.48 21.92
C GLN A 77 9.77 12.20 21.91
N ILE A 78 9.80 11.45 23.02
CA ILE A 78 10.49 10.16 23.08
C ILE A 78 9.82 9.18 22.10
N ALA A 79 8.48 9.12 22.11
CA ALA A 79 7.72 8.28 21.20
C ALA A 79 7.99 8.60 19.72
N VAL A 80 7.97 9.88 19.36
CA VAL A 80 8.24 10.32 17.98
C VAL A 80 9.63 9.88 17.53
N ARG A 81 10.67 10.14 18.34
CA ARG A 81 12.05 9.76 17.99
C ARG A 81 12.21 8.26 17.80
N ALA A 82 11.59 7.45 18.66
CA ALA A 82 11.65 6.00 18.53
C ALA A 82 10.92 5.51 17.27
N ALA A 83 9.76 6.09 16.96
CA ALA A 83 9.02 5.78 15.74
C ALA A 83 9.82 6.16 14.48
N GLU A 84 10.42 7.34 14.45
CA GLU A 84 11.25 7.79 13.34
C GLU A 84 12.50 6.92 13.13
N GLN A 85 13.12 6.41 14.20
CA GLN A 85 14.23 5.46 14.08
C GLN A 85 13.80 4.16 13.40
N VAL A 86 12.60 3.66 13.70
CA VAL A 86 12.06 2.47 13.04
C VAL A 86 11.83 2.75 11.56
N ILE A 87 11.23 3.89 11.19
CA ILE A 87 11.02 4.28 9.79
C ILE A 87 12.37 4.39 9.07
N ALA A 88 13.35 5.07 9.67
CA ALA A 88 14.68 5.24 9.10
C ALA A 88 15.47 3.92 8.92
N SER A 89 15.11 2.86 9.65
CA SER A 89 15.69 1.53 9.46
C SER A 89 15.20 0.82 8.19
N HIS A 90 14.20 1.37 7.51
CA HIS A 90 13.63 0.85 6.28
C HIS A 90 13.94 1.81 5.12
N PRO A 91 15.02 1.60 4.35
CA PRO A 91 15.49 2.57 3.34
C PRO A 91 14.55 2.76 2.15
N ASP A 92 13.61 1.85 1.97
CA ASP A 92 12.57 1.89 0.94
C ASP A 92 11.25 2.51 1.44
N MET A 93 11.24 3.05 2.67
CA MET A 93 10.10 3.69 3.30
C MET A 93 10.39 5.14 3.62
N GLU A 94 9.44 5.99 3.32
CA GLU A 94 9.37 7.36 3.80
C GLU A 94 8.23 7.47 4.80
N GLY A 95 8.36 8.34 5.79
CA GLY A 95 7.28 8.51 6.76
C GLY A 95 7.58 9.56 7.80
N MET A 96 6.58 9.85 8.60
CA MET A 96 6.67 10.78 9.73
C MET A 96 5.84 10.27 10.90
N ALA A 97 6.27 10.66 12.09
CA ALA A 97 5.55 10.44 13.32
C ALA A 97 5.20 11.79 13.95
N VAL A 98 3.95 11.97 14.36
CA VAL A 98 3.48 13.20 15.00
C VAL A 98 2.66 12.87 16.24
N VAL A 99 2.75 13.73 17.26
CA VAL A 99 1.86 13.65 18.42
C VAL A 99 0.65 14.53 18.18
N GLY A 100 -0.53 13.93 18.25
CA GLY A 100 -1.82 14.63 18.15
C GLY A 100 -2.36 15.09 19.49
N GLY A 101 -3.46 15.83 19.48
CA GLY A 101 -3.99 16.64 20.57
C GLY A 101 -4.46 15.95 21.87
N GLU A 102 -4.54 14.65 21.97
CA GLU A 102 -4.82 13.92 23.22
C GLU A 102 -3.80 12.81 23.45
N VAL A 103 -2.51 13.18 23.42
CA VAL A 103 -1.41 12.21 23.66
C VAL A 103 -1.53 10.96 22.78
N THR A 104 -1.89 11.17 21.50
CA THR A 104 -1.93 10.13 20.47
C THR A 104 -0.71 10.26 19.58
N LEU A 105 0.00 9.14 19.36
CA LEU A 105 1.05 9.05 18.35
C LEU A 105 0.44 8.58 17.02
N GLN A 106 0.52 9.43 16.02
CA GLN A 106 0.15 9.09 14.66
C GLN A 106 1.41 8.88 13.82
N VAL A 107 1.51 7.73 13.19
CA VAL A 107 2.60 7.40 12.27
C VAL A 107 2.03 7.20 10.88
N THR A 108 2.63 7.85 9.90
CA THR A 108 2.29 7.69 8.48
C THR A 108 3.53 7.24 7.73
N THR A 109 3.40 6.25 6.87
CA THR A 109 4.48 5.73 6.04
C THR A 109 4.04 5.64 4.59
N SER A 110 4.99 5.73 3.68
CA SER A 110 4.78 5.53 2.25
C SER A 110 5.96 4.81 1.63
N THR A 111 5.67 4.03 0.60
CA THR A 111 6.66 3.38 -0.25
C THR A 111 6.23 3.47 -1.69
N THR A 112 7.16 3.30 -2.62
CA THR A 112 6.86 3.36 -4.05
C THR A 112 7.14 2.00 -4.70
N VAL A 113 6.19 1.53 -5.51
CA VAL A 113 6.31 0.26 -6.24
C VAL A 113 6.24 0.53 -7.73
N ARG A 114 7.17 -0.08 -8.48
CA ARG A 114 7.14 -0.03 -9.95
C ARG A 114 5.99 -0.88 -10.50
N THR A 115 5.32 -0.35 -11.51
CA THR A 115 4.27 -1.05 -12.24
C THR A 115 4.84 -1.75 -13.46
N THR A 116 4.28 -2.90 -13.81
CA THR A 116 4.70 -3.66 -14.99
C THR A 116 3.81 -3.36 -16.18
N PHE A 117 2.51 -3.32 -15.98
CA PHE A 117 1.54 -3.14 -17.07
C PHE A 117 1.04 -1.70 -17.20
N ARG A 118 0.90 -0.98 -16.11
CA ARG A 118 0.52 0.44 -16.14
C ARG A 118 1.60 1.34 -16.73
N SER A 119 2.86 0.90 -16.73
CA SER A 119 3.96 1.60 -17.43
C SER A 119 3.69 1.74 -18.93
N LEU A 120 2.95 0.80 -19.56
CA LEU A 120 2.51 0.92 -20.95
C LEU A 120 1.53 2.09 -21.18
N ALA A 121 0.88 2.55 -20.12
CA ALA A 121 0.00 3.73 -20.11
C ALA A 121 0.70 4.98 -19.53
N GLY A 122 2.02 4.93 -19.31
CA GLY A 122 2.80 6.05 -18.75
C GLY A 122 2.71 6.22 -17.23
N ILE A 123 2.24 5.20 -16.50
CA ILE A 123 2.19 5.19 -15.03
C ILE A 123 3.23 4.19 -14.54
N ASP A 124 4.44 4.68 -14.26
CA ASP A 124 5.58 3.82 -13.91
C ASP A 124 5.62 3.41 -12.44
N GLU A 125 5.02 4.20 -11.56
CA GLU A 125 5.09 4.02 -10.12
C GLU A 125 3.73 4.18 -9.45
N LEU A 126 3.49 3.39 -8.41
CA LEU A 126 2.32 3.48 -7.54
C LEU A 126 2.76 3.65 -6.09
N PRO A 127 2.23 4.66 -5.36
CA PRO A 127 2.51 4.80 -3.94
C PRO A 127 1.73 3.76 -3.14
N GLY A 128 2.43 3.01 -2.28
CA GLY A 128 1.87 2.27 -1.16
C GLY A 128 1.84 3.17 0.08
N ARG A 129 0.78 3.16 0.85
CA ARG A 129 0.61 4.00 2.03
C ARG A 129 0.14 3.19 3.22
N GLY A 130 0.66 3.57 4.41
CA GLY A 130 0.24 3.00 5.67
C GLY A 130 0.09 4.08 6.73
N SER A 131 -0.77 3.84 7.71
CA SER A 131 -0.91 4.70 8.87
C SER A 131 -1.24 3.88 10.11
N ALA A 132 -0.74 4.32 11.26
CA ALA A 132 -1.07 3.74 12.55
C ALA A 132 -1.26 4.85 13.58
N ILE A 133 -2.21 4.66 14.49
CA ILE A 133 -2.49 5.57 15.58
C ILE A 133 -2.46 4.76 16.87
N VAL A 134 -1.73 5.23 17.86
CA VAL A 134 -1.69 4.65 19.21
C VAL A 134 -1.90 5.73 20.26
N GLU A 135 -2.62 5.41 21.32
CA GLU A 135 -2.80 6.30 22.46
C GLU A 135 -1.64 6.12 23.44
N LEU A 136 -0.98 7.21 23.83
CA LEU A 136 0.09 7.25 24.82
C LEU A 136 -0.49 7.39 26.24
N ARG A 137 -1.70 6.88 26.50
CA ARG A 137 -2.39 6.99 27.77
C ARG A 137 -2.31 5.66 28.51
N MET A 138 -1.89 5.73 29.78
CA MET A 138 -2.11 4.62 30.71
C MET A 138 -3.52 4.72 31.31
N ARG A 139 -4.19 3.58 31.35
CA ARG A 139 -5.47 3.39 32.03
C ARG A 139 -5.24 3.06 33.48
#